data_b53f46397a7f913c91e231587cb13ccf
#
_entry.id   b53f46397a7f913c91e231587cb13ccf
#
_cell.length_a   1.000
_cell.length_b   1.000
_cell.length_c   1.000
_cell.angle_alpha   90.00
_cell.angle_beta   90.00
_cell.angle_gamma   90.00
#
_symmetry.space_group_name_H-M   'P 1'
#
loop_
_entity.id
_entity.type
_entity.pdbx_description
1 polymer ?
#
loop_
_entity_poly.entity_id
_entity_poly.type
_entity_poly.pdbx_seq_one_letter_code
_entity_poly.pdbx_strand_id
1 'polypeptide(L)'
;MEKLIKGDQVVVLTGKDRGKQGEILSRGQDGKFLVQGINLVKKHTKPNPAMGTSGGIVEKEMPIQGSNLALLNPATGKGEKVGFKILEDGRKVRVFKSNGEVVGA
;
A
#
# COMPACT_ATOMS: atom_id res chain seq x y z
N MET A 1 -10.66 10.98 -8.13
CA MET A 1 -10.60 9.59 -7.62
C MET A 1 -9.17 9.08 -7.74
N GLU A 2 -8.73 8.36 -6.76
CA GLU A 2 -7.37 7.86 -6.71
C GLU A 2 -7.28 6.38 -7.05
N LYS A 3 -6.14 5.96 -7.62
CA LYS A 3 -5.94 4.56 -8.00
C LYS A 3 -5.74 3.65 -6.80
N LEU A 4 -5.12 4.17 -5.74
CA LEU A 4 -4.87 3.44 -4.49
C LEU A 4 -5.43 4.25 -3.33
N ILE A 5 -6.11 3.58 -2.41
CA ILE A 5 -6.71 4.21 -1.23
C ILE A 5 -6.45 3.36 0.01
N LYS A 6 -6.67 3.95 1.18
CA LYS A 6 -6.54 3.25 2.46
C LYS A 6 -7.42 2.00 2.47
N GLY A 7 -6.85 0.91 2.96
CA GLY A 7 -7.53 -0.38 3.03
C GLY A 7 -7.32 -1.28 1.83
N ASP A 8 -6.72 -0.77 0.74
CA ASP A 8 -6.44 -1.59 -0.44
C ASP A 8 -5.33 -2.59 -0.16
N GLN A 9 -5.50 -3.81 -0.64
CA GLN A 9 -4.43 -4.80 -0.67
C GLN A 9 -3.56 -4.57 -1.89
N VAL A 10 -2.27 -4.44 -1.68
CA VAL A 10 -1.31 -4.13 -2.74
C VAL A 10 -0.14 -5.11 -2.75
N VAL A 11 0.55 -5.16 -3.89
CA VAL A 11 1.76 -5.95 -4.08
C VAL A 11 2.90 -5.00 -4.41
N VAL A 12 4.06 -5.21 -3.81
CA VAL A 12 5.25 -4.41 -4.09
C VAL A 12 5.89 -4.90 -5.38
N LEU A 13 6.15 -3.98 -6.31
CA LEU A 13 6.66 -4.30 -7.65
C LEU A 13 8.17 -4.31 -7.73
N THR A 14 8.85 -3.51 -6.90
CA THR A 14 10.32 -3.33 -6.99
C THR A 14 10.93 -3.20 -5.59
N GLY A 15 12.24 -3.35 -5.53
CA GLY A 15 13.01 -3.14 -4.31
C GLY A 15 13.14 -4.40 -3.46
N LYS A 16 13.57 -4.21 -2.22
CA LYS A 16 13.86 -5.32 -1.30
C LYS A 16 12.61 -6.13 -0.93
N ASP A 17 11.43 -5.52 -1.01
CA ASP A 17 10.16 -6.15 -0.65
C ASP A 17 9.36 -6.64 -1.86
N ARG A 18 10.00 -6.68 -3.02
CA ARG A 18 9.36 -7.14 -4.26
C ARG A 18 8.60 -8.44 -4.07
N GLY A 19 7.35 -8.45 -4.50
CA GLY A 19 6.47 -9.61 -4.40
C GLY A 19 5.72 -9.74 -3.08
N LYS A 20 6.07 -8.94 -2.08
CA LYS A 20 5.33 -8.93 -0.81
C LYS A 20 4.00 -8.21 -0.96
N GLN A 21 3.03 -8.65 -0.18
CA GLN A 21 1.68 -8.10 -0.17
C GLN A 21 1.41 -7.43 1.17
N GLY A 22 0.59 -6.39 1.16
CA GLY A 22 0.19 -5.71 2.37
C GLY A 22 -1.01 -4.81 2.15
N GLU A 23 -1.55 -4.29 3.24
CA GLU A 23 -2.68 -3.38 3.21
C GLU A 23 -2.20 -1.93 3.36
N ILE A 24 -2.75 -1.02 2.58
CA ILE A 24 -2.47 0.40 2.72
C ILE A 24 -3.06 0.90 4.04
N LEU A 25 -2.20 1.36 4.93
CA LEU A 25 -2.59 1.90 6.24
C LEU A 25 -2.97 3.36 6.15
N SER A 26 -2.22 4.14 5.36
CA SER A 26 -2.49 5.55 5.19
C SER A 26 -1.82 6.07 3.92
N ARG A 27 -2.32 7.19 3.44
CA ARG A 27 -1.73 7.90 2.33
C ARG A 27 -0.82 9.00 2.88
N GLY A 28 0.44 8.97 2.46
CA GLY A 28 1.40 10.02 2.82
C GLY A 28 1.42 11.16 1.79
N GLN A 29 2.41 12.03 1.93
CA GLN A 29 2.63 13.13 1.00
C GLN A 29 3.41 12.65 -0.23
N ASP A 30 3.34 13.42 -1.31
CA ASP A 30 4.11 13.19 -2.54
C ASP A 30 3.87 11.83 -3.19
N GLY A 31 2.66 11.33 -3.13
CA GLY A 31 2.30 10.07 -3.76
C GLY A 31 2.85 8.83 -3.08
N LYS A 32 3.24 8.94 -1.82
CA LYS A 32 3.74 7.83 -1.02
C LYS A 32 2.61 7.23 -0.17
N PHE A 33 2.76 5.94 0.13
CA PHE A 33 1.79 5.20 0.94
C PHE A 33 2.49 4.44 2.05
N LEU A 34 1.85 4.37 3.20
CA LEU A 34 2.29 3.51 4.29
C LEU A 34 1.55 2.18 4.17
N VAL A 35 2.31 1.10 4.00
CA VAL A 35 1.77 -0.25 3.77
C VAL A 35 2.19 -1.17 4.90
N GLN A 36 1.24 -1.90 5.44
CA GLN A 36 1.48 -2.80 6.58
C GLN A 36 2.51 -3.88 6.23
N GLY A 37 3.55 -4.00 7.06
CA GLY A 37 4.57 -5.02 6.89
C GLY A 37 5.56 -4.78 5.75
N ILE A 38 5.48 -3.63 5.08
CA ILE A 38 6.29 -3.31 3.91
C ILE A 38 7.24 -2.16 4.22
N ASN A 39 8.42 -2.21 3.59
CA ASN A 39 9.46 -1.20 3.73
C ASN A 39 9.84 -0.95 5.20
N LEU A 40 9.97 -2.05 5.94
CA LEU A 40 10.33 -1.99 7.34
C LEU A 40 11.78 -1.56 7.52
N VAL A 41 12.00 -0.64 8.44
CA VAL A 41 13.34 -0.22 8.86
C VAL A 41 13.50 -0.46 10.34
N LYS A 42 14.71 -0.85 10.73
CA LYS A 42 15.05 -1.01 12.13
C LYS A 42 15.59 0.32 12.65
N LYS A 43 14.98 0.81 13.71
CA LYS A 43 15.38 2.07 14.32
C LYS A 43 15.83 1.80 15.76
N HIS A 44 17.04 2.28 16.08
CA HIS A 44 17.52 2.27 17.46
C HIS A 44 16.81 3.36 18.23
N THR A 45 16.19 2.99 19.35
CA THR A 45 15.58 3.95 20.26
C THR A 45 16.43 4.07 21.51
N LYS A 46 16.66 5.32 21.97
CA LYS A 46 17.37 5.56 23.21
C LYS A 46 16.44 5.34 24.40
N PRO A 47 16.95 4.80 25.52
CA PRO A 47 16.16 4.73 26.74
C PRO A 47 15.65 6.11 27.15
N ASN A 48 14.41 6.19 27.59
CA ASN A 48 13.82 7.42 28.11
C ASN A 48 13.23 7.15 29.50
N PRO A 49 13.97 7.41 30.58
CA PRO A 49 13.50 7.14 31.94
C PRO A 49 12.23 7.89 32.31
N ALA A 50 12.03 9.08 31.74
CA ALA A 50 10.85 9.87 32.03
C ALA A 50 9.57 9.23 31.47
N MET A 51 9.70 8.46 30.41
CA MET A 51 8.57 7.74 29.78
C MET A 51 8.58 6.25 30.09
N GLY A 52 9.54 5.77 30.86
CA GLY A 52 9.63 4.38 31.23
C GLY A 52 10.05 3.45 30.09
N THR A 53 10.58 3.97 29.00
CA THR A 53 11.03 3.15 27.86
C THR A 53 12.43 2.61 28.09
N SER A 54 12.65 1.35 27.78
CA SER A 54 13.95 0.71 27.96
C SER A 54 14.89 0.90 26.78
N GLY A 55 14.39 1.40 25.66
CA GLY A 55 15.17 1.52 24.43
C GLY A 55 15.27 0.18 23.71
N GLY A 56 15.96 0.16 22.59
CA GLY A 56 16.18 -1.05 21.80
C GLY A 56 16.05 -0.81 20.32
N ILE A 57 15.83 -1.90 19.56
CA ILE A 57 15.61 -1.86 18.13
C ILE A 57 14.11 -2.02 17.86
N VAL A 58 13.53 -1.06 17.17
CA VAL A 58 12.11 -1.07 16.81
C VAL A 58 12.00 -1.11 15.30
N GLU A 59 11.17 -2.02 14.80
CA GLU A 59 10.83 -2.05 13.38
C GLU A 59 9.72 -1.04 13.12
N LYS A 60 9.90 -0.23 12.08
CA LYS A 60 8.95 0.80 11.70
C LYS A 60 8.70 0.75 10.21
N GLU A 61 7.44 0.83 9.82
CA GLU A 61 7.06 0.91 8.42
C GLU A 61 7.36 2.32 7.91
N MET A 62 7.99 2.39 6.73
CA MET A 62 8.30 3.65 6.07
C MET A 62 7.44 3.79 4.82
N PRO A 63 7.06 5.02 4.44
CA PRO A 63 6.29 5.21 3.21
C PRO A 63 7.01 4.70 1.98
N ILE A 64 6.25 4.14 1.04
CA ILE A 64 6.75 3.66 -0.25
C ILE A 64 6.01 4.37 -1.37
N GLN A 65 6.69 4.65 -2.46
CA GLN A 65 6.09 5.31 -3.61
C GLN A 65 4.99 4.48 -4.24
N GLY A 66 3.86 5.12 -4.55
CA GLY A 66 2.71 4.45 -5.17
C GLY A 66 3.03 3.81 -6.52
N SER A 67 4.00 4.37 -7.25
CA SER A 67 4.45 3.78 -8.51
C SER A 67 5.10 2.41 -8.35
N ASN A 68 5.54 2.07 -7.13
CA ASN A 68 6.14 0.78 -6.82
C ASN A 68 5.10 -0.22 -6.29
N LEU A 69 3.84 0.16 -6.26
CA LEU A 69 2.74 -0.67 -5.79
C LEU A 69 1.77 -0.98 -6.91
N ALA A 70 1.18 -2.18 -6.86
CA ALA A 70 0.07 -2.55 -7.72
C ALA A 70 -1.07 -3.08 -6.85
N LEU A 71 -2.30 -2.84 -7.27
CA LEU A 71 -3.46 -3.35 -6.55
C LEU A 71 -3.54 -4.87 -6.71
N LEU A 72 -3.72 -5.59 -5.61
CA LEU A 72 -3.86 -7.03 -5.64
C LEU A 72 -5.22 -7.41 -6.23
N ASN A 73 -5.20 -8.22 -7.27
CA ASN A 73 -6.42 -8.80 -7.82
C ASN A 73 -6.67 -10.16 -7.15
N PRO A 74 -7.72 -10.29 -6.33
CA PRO A 74 -7.97 -11.54 -5.61
C PRO A 74 -8.28 -12.71 -6.55
N ALA A 75 -8.78 -12.44 -7.74
CA ALA A 75 -9.09 -13.49 -8.70
C ALA A 75 -7.83 -14.13 -9.31
N THR A 76 -6.75 -13.36 -9.48
CA THR A 76 -5.49 -13.84 -10.06
C THR A 76 -4.39 -14.03 -9.03
N GLY A 77 -4.51 -13.41 -7.86
CA GLY A 77 -3.48 -13.42 -6.82
C GLY A 77 -2.27 -12.57 -7.17
N LYS A 78 -2.36 -11.73 -8.18
CA LYS A 78 -1.25 -10.91 -8.68
C LYS A 78 -1.55 -9.43 -8.54
N GLY A 79 -0.51 -8.61 -8.47
CA GLY A 79 -0.62 -7.17 -8.54
C GLY A 79 -0.92 -6.73 -9.97
N GLU A 80 -1.93 -5.90 -10.14
CA GLU A 80 -2.34 -5.43 -11.45
C GLU A 80 -2.54 -3.92 -11.46
N LYS A 81 -2.37 -3.32 -12.61
CA LYS A 81 -2.57 -1.88 -12.78
C LYS A 81 -4.06 -1.55 -12.77
N VAL A 82 -4.36 -0.39 -12.22
CA VAL A 82 -5.74 0.10 -12.08
C VAL A 82 -5.98 1.24 -13.04
N GLY A 83 -7.13 1.21 -13.71
CA GLY A 83 -7.65 2.31 -14.49
C GLY A 83 -8.98 2.76 -13.93
N PHE A 84 -9.63 3.67 -14.65
CA PHE A 84 -10.95 4.17 -14.26
C PHE A 84 -11.95 3.90 -15.39
N LYS A 85 -13.19 3.63 -14.99
CA LYS A 85 -14.31 3.46 -15.92
C LYS A 85 -15.51 4.24 -15.41
N ILE A 86 -16.22 4.85 -16.34
CA ILE A 86 -17.48 5.52 -16.03
C ILE A 86 -18.62 4.54 -16.32
N LEU A 87 -19.42 4.26 -15.30
CA LEU A 87 -20.58 3.38 -15.44
C LEU A 87 -21.74 4.10 -16.14
N GLU A 88 -22.74 3.33 -16.55
CA GLU A 88 -23.91 3.87 -17.25
C GLU A 88 -24.66 4.92 -16.41
N ASP A 89 -24.63 4.78 -15.08
CA ASP A 89 -25.25 5.74 -14.17
C ASP A 89 -24.40 6.99 -13.91
N GLY A 90 -23.25 7.11 -14.57
CA GLY A 90 -22.35 8.25 -14.44
C GLY A 90 -21.32 8.14 -13.34
N ARG A 91 -21.33 7.06 -12.54
CA ARG A 91 -20.34 6.90 -11.49
C ARG A 91 -19.00 6.45 -12.06
N LYS A 92 -17.93 7.03 -11.52
CA LYS A 92 -16.57 6.65 -11.88
C LYS A 92 -16.06 5.59 -10.90
N VAL A 93 -15.60 4.46 -11.42
CA VAL A 93 -15.11 3.34 -10.60
C VAL A 93 -13.72 2.96 -11.03
N ARG A 94 -13.00 2.30 -10.12
CA ARG A 94 -11.70 1.72 -10.44
C ARG A 94 -11.91 0.34 -11.05
N VAL A 95 -11.12 0.02 -12.07
CA VAL A 95 -11.15 -1.29 -12.71
C VAL A 95 -9.72 -1.80 -12.88
N PHE A 96 -9.56 -3.12 -12.89
CA PHE A 96 -8.29 -3.73 -13.27
C PHE A 96 -8.11 -3.63 -14.77
N LYS A 97 -6.96 -3.10 -15.21
CA LYS A 97 -6.69 -2.92 -16.64
C LYS A 97 -6.61 -4.24 -17.40
N SER A 98 -6.24 -5.33 -16.71
CA SER A 98 -6.06 -6.63 -17.35
C SER A 98 -7.38 -7.25 -17.85
N ASN A 99 -8.47 -7.06 -17.12
CA ASN A 99 -9.75 -7.71 -17.44
C ASN A 99 -10.96 -6.78 -17.38
N GLY A 100 -10.77 -5.54 -16.95
CA GLY A 100 -11.87 -4.58 -16.84
C GLY A 100 -12.82 -4.80 -15.68
N GLU A 101 -12.49 -5.71 -14.75
CA GLU A 101 -13.33 -5.94 -13.59
C GLU A 101 -13.29 -4.76 -12.61
N VAL A 102 -14.43 -4.46 -12.00
CA VAL A 102 -14.54 -3.39 -11.01
C VAL A 102 -13.81 -3.79 -9.73
N VAL A 103 -12.97 -2.87 -9.23
CA VAL A 103 -12.25 -3.07 -7.98
C VAL A 103 -13.19 -2.87 -6.80
N GLY A 104 -13.20 -3.81 -5.89
CA GLY A 104 -14.00 -3.72 -4.66
C GLY A 104 -15.49 -3.91 -4.86
N ALA A 105 -15.87 -4.52 -5.95
CA ALA A 105 -17.27 -4.85 -6.23
C ALA A 105 -17.79 -5.95 -5.32
#